data_de18d4e22b8382e45dac792ffcbf8937
#
_entry.id   de18d4e22b8382e45dac792ffcbf8937
#
_cell.length_a   1.000
_cell.length_b   1.000
_cell.length_c   1.000
_cell.angle_alpha   90.00
_cell.angle_beta   90.00
_cell.angle_gamma   90.00
#
_symmetry.space_group_name_H-M   'P 1'
#
loop_
_entity.id
_entity.type
_entity.pdbx_description
1 polymer ?
#
loop_
_entity_poly.entity_id
_entity_poly.type
_entity_poly.pdbx_seq_one_letter_code
_entity_poly.pdbx_strand_id
1 'polypeptide(L)'
;MLNLRNLSFFCILFVHSFSIGAPEARFVSIRYLEKQAFLRISEYFDGEENAGNRLICRSRPDARAGLYVIVSLKESTRNLPQDLFARWQVISPKSPDPVEHRIAVPNDRTRGKDLFVGLTGADWPDPKARPVAWKLSLETSDGKVIFERKSFLWERP
;
A
#
# COMPACT_ATOMS: atom_id res chain seq x y z
N MET A 1 -26.57 51.64 39.90
CA MET A 1 -26.42 50.20 40.00
C MET A 1 -26.56 49.58 38.61
N LEU A 2 -25.47 49.38 37.90
CA LEU A 2 -25.45 48.71 36.58
C LEU A 2 -24.95 47.30 36.76
N ASN A 3 -25.82 46.31 36.54
CA ASN A 3 -25.46 44.91 36.48
C ASN A 3 -24.84 44.55 35.14
N LEU A 4 -23.54 44.31 35.11
CA LEU A 4 -22.87 43.71 33.98
C LEU A 4 -23.18 42.20 33.97
N ARG A 5 -24.03 41.76 33.04
CA ARG A 5 -24.25 40.34 32.77
C ARG A 5 -23.09 39.86 31.88
N ASN A 6 -22.27 38.95 32.44
CA ASN A 6 -21.23 38.26 31.72
C ASN A 6 -21.82 37.48 30.55
N LEU A 7 -21.51 37.94 29.33
CA LEU A 7 -21.78 37.19 28.10
C LEU A 7 -20.60 36.25 27.81
N SER A 8 -20.74 34.99 28.28
CA SER A 8 -19.76 33.96 28.01
C SER A 8 -19.90 33.53 26.53
N PHE A 9 -18.95 33.96 25.71
CA PHE A 9 -18.89 33.59 24.29
C PHE A 9 -18.33 32.17 24.21
N PHE A 10 -19.21 31.18 24.05
CA PHE A 10 -18.84 29.76 23.86
C PHE A 10 -18.43 29.59 22.40
N CYS A 11 -17.13 29.64 22.13
CA CYS A 11 -16.56 29.39 20.80
C CYS A 11 -16.64 27.88 20.53
N ILE A 12 -17.67 27.43 19.81
CA ILE A 12 -17.76 26.06 19.33
C ILE A 12 -16.78 25.90 18.17
N LEU A 13 -15.62 25.32 18.46
CA LEU A 13 -14.70 24.85 17.43
C LEU A 13 -15.33 23.66 16.70
N PHE A 14 -15.87 23.93 15.51
CA PHE A 14 -16.25 22.88 14.56
C PHE A 14 -14.97 22.22 14.05
N VAL A 15 -14.60 21.11 14.68
CA VAL A 15 -13.58 20.20 14.13
C VAL A 15 -14.20 19.52 12.93
N HIS A 16 -13.92 20.03 11.74
CA HIS A 16 -14.26 19.33 10.50
C HIS A 16 -13.36 18.12 10.39
N SER A 17 -13.86 16.94 10.80
CA SER A 17 -13.22 15.67 10.49
C SER A 17 -13.31 15.47 8.98
N PHE A 18 -12.23 15.73 8.28
CA PHE A 18 -12.07 15.29 6.89
C PHE A 18 -12.06 13.76 6.90
N SER A 19 -13.21 13.17 6.60
CA SER A 19 -13.29 11.75 6.29
C SER A 19 -12.66 11.58 4.91
N ILE A 20 -11.38 11.20 4.88
CA ILE A 20 -10.74 10.73 3.65
C ILE A 20 -11.47 9.44 3.31
N GLY A 21 -12.20 9.43 2.20
CA GLY A 21 -12.89 8.23 1.72
C GLY A 21 -11.90 7.07 1.55
N ALA A 22 -12.36 5.84 1.77
CA ALA A 22 -11.54 4.65 1.53
C ALA A 22 -11.03 4.64 0.08
N PRO A 23 -9.74 4.32 -0.15
CA PRO A 23 -9.21 4.29 -1.51
C PRO A 23 -9.88 3.19 -2.32
N GLU A 24 -10.28 3.52 -3.56
CA GLU A 24 -10.90 2.58 -4.48
C GLU A 24 -9.93 2.13 -5.56
N ALA A 25 -9.91 0.82 -5.84
CA ALA A 25 -9.15 0.27 -6.95
C ALA A 25 -10.02 0.17 -8.22
N ARG A 26 -9.44 0.53 -9.36
CA ARG A 26 -9.99 0.23 -10.69
C ARG A 26 -9.82 -1.23 -11.02
N PHE A 27 -8.60 -1.74 -10.82
CA PHE A 27 -8.28 -3.14 -10.95
C PHE A 27 -7.11 -3.53 -10.04
N VAL A 28 -7.00 -4.83 -9.79
CA VAL A 28 -5.89 -5.43 -9.04
C VAL A 28 -5.37 -6.62 -9.83
N SER A 29 -4.07 -6.72 -9.98
CA SER A 29 -3.40 -7.85 -10.61
C SER A 29 -2.26 -8.36 -9.74
N ILE A 30 -1.94 -9.65 -9.89
CA ILE A 30 -0.81 -10.25 -9.21
C ILE A 30 0.10 -10.91 -10.24
N ARG A 31 1.40 -10.62 -10.19
CA ARG A 31 2.39 -11.22 -11.09
C ARG A 31 3.80 -11.09 -10.56
N TYR A 32 4.65 -11.99 -10.98
CA TYR A 32 6.09 -11.86 -10.76
C TYR A 32 6.67 -10.82 -11.72
N LEU A 33 7.50 -9.93 -11.19
CA LEU A 33 8.23 -8.93 -11.96
C LEU A 33 9.72 -9.13 -11.76
N GLU A 34 10.45 -9.19 -12.87
CA GLU A 34 11.91 -9.23 -12.90
C GLU A 34 12.51 -7.86 -12.60
N LYS A 35 13.78 -7.82 -12.23
CA LYS A 35 14.52 -6.56 -11.99
C LYS A 35 14.39 -5.58 -13.15
N GLN A 36 14.42 -6.07 -14.39
CA GLN A 36 14.35 -5.28 -15.62
C GLN A 36 13.05 -4.45 -15.73
N ALA A 37 11.94 -4.92 -15.15
CA ALA A 37 10.68 -4.19 -15.14
C ALA A 37 10.72 -2.84 -14.39
N PHE A 38 11.76 -2.66 -13.57
CA PHE A 38 11.95 -1.45 -12.76
C PHE A 38 13.08 -0.56 -13.27
N LEU A 39 13.93 -1.05 -14.18
CA LEU A 39 15.03 -0.26 -14.74
C LEU A 39 14.50 0.85 -15.64
N ARG A 40 15.05 2.05 -15.49
CA ARG A 40 14.78 3.22 -16.33
C ARG A 40 16.07 3.78 -16.87
N ILE A 41 15.98 4.48 -18.00
CA ILE A 41 17.14 5.06 -18.69
C ILE A 41 17.89 6.05 -17.77
N SER A 42 17.20 6.84 -16.95
CA SER A 42 17.81 7.76 -15.99
C SER A 42 18.78 7.08 -15.03
N GLU A 43 18.46 5.85 -14.62
CA GLU A 43 19.27 5.08 -13.67
C GLU A 43 20.68 4.73 -14.23
N TYR A 44 20.85 4.71 -15.55
CA TYR A 44 22.17 4.53 -16.17
C TYR A 44 23.07 5.75 -16.00
N PHE A 45 22.49 6.93 -15.74
CA PHE A 45 23.23 8.19 -15.63
C PHE A 45 23.49 8.60 -14.18
N ASP A 46 22.52 8.35 -13.27
CA ASP A 46 22.59 8.79 -11.87
C ASP A 46 22.81 7.63 -10.88
N GLY A 47 22.63 6.37 -11.33
CA GLY A 47 22.75 5.19 -10.48
C GLY A 47 21.63 5.01 -9.45
N GLU A 48 20.63 5.91 -9.46
CA GLU A 48 19.53 5.88 -8.50
C GLU A 48 18.26 5.28 -9.12
N GLU A 49 17.53 4.47 -8.34
CA GLU A 49 16.28 3.89 -8.79
C GLU A 49 15.23 4.97 -9.01
N ASN A 50 14.68 5.02 -10.20
CA ASN A 50 13.59 5.91 -10.57
C ASN A 50 12.27 5.14 -10.71
N ALA A 51 11.42 5.21 -9.69
CA ALA A 51 10.10 4.59 -9.71
C ALA A 51 9.13 5.26 -10.69
N GLY A 52 9.43 6.47 -11.17
CA GLY A 52 8.56 7.31 -11.98
C GLY A 52 7.30 7.68 -11.19
N ASN A 53 6.13 7.45 -11.80
CA ASN A 53 4.84 7.74 -11.16
C ASN A 53 4.27 6.54 -10.37
N ARG A 54 5.07 5.49 -10.13
CA ARG A 54 4.63 4.31 -9.37
C ARG A 54 5.01 4.46 -7.90
N LEU A 55 4.10 4.10 -7.00
CA LEU A 55 4.42 3.93 -5.59
C LEU A 55 4.81 2.48 -5.37
N ILE A 56 6.06 2.23 -5.01
CA ILE A 56 6.62 0.87 -4.90
C ILE A 56 6.98 0.57 -3.46
N CYS A 57 6.38 -0.48 -2.90
CA CYS A 57 6.61 -0.99 -1.56
C CYS A 57 7.17 -2.40 -1.68
N ARG A 58 8.28 -2.71 -1.01
CA ARG A 58 8.95 -4.02 -1.08
C ARG A 58 9.18 -4.59 0.30
N SER A 59 9.01 -5.89 0.42
CA SER A 59 9.36 -6.61 1.66
C SER A 59 10.87 -6.62 1.91
N ARG A 60 11.66 -6.65 0.82
CA ARG A 60 13.12 -6.48 0.82
C ARG A 60 13.48 -5.30 -0.06
N PRO A 61 13.83 -4.13 0.52
CA PRO A 61 14.10 -2.91 -0.26
C PRO A 61 15.25 -3.03 -1.26
N ASP A 62 16.25 -3.84 -0.95
CA ASP A 62 17.43 -4.14 -1.76
C ASP A 62 17.16 -5.06 -2.96
N ALA A 63 16.03 -5.77 -2.96
CA ALA A 63 15.64 -6.70 -4.01
C ALA A 63 14.48 -6.14 -4.83
N ARG A 64 14.62 -6.09 -6.16
CA ARG A 64 13.58 -5.59 -7.07
C ARG A 64 12.71 -6.69 -7.65
N ALA A 65 13.29 -7.86 -7.92
CA ALA A 65 12.56 -9.01 -8.45
C ALA A 65 11.69 -9.64 -7.36
N GLY A 66 10.47 -10.02 -7.71
CA GLY A 66 9.55 -10.65 -6.76
C GLY A 66 8.11 -10.72 -7.26
N LEU A 67 7.25 -11.25 -6.42
CA LEU A 67 5.81 -11.29 -6.65
C LEU A 67 5.18 -9.97 -6.23
N TYR A 68 4.45 -9.32 -7.12
CA TYR A 68 3.80 -8.05 -6.86
C TYR A 68 2.29 -8.13 -6.99
N VAL A 69 1.57 -7.59 -5.99
CA VAL A 69 0.20 -7.12 -6.18
C VAL A 69 0.27 -5.69 -6.67
N ILE A 70 -0.32 -5.45 -7.83
CA ILE A 70 -0.39 -4.14 -8.47
C ILE A 70 -1.83 -3.65 -8.35
N VAL A 71 -2.00 -2.57 -7.61
CA VAL A 71 -3.29 -1.92 -7.37
C VAL A 71 -3.32 -0.63 -8.17
N SER A 72 -4.18 -0.55 -9.17
CA SER A 72 -4.44 0.70 -9.89
C SER A 72 -5.62 1.41 -9.21
N LEU A 73 -5.34 2.52 -8.55
CA LEU A 73 -6.32 3.31 -7.81
C LEU A 73 -7.14 4.22 -8.75
N LYS A 74 -8.34 4.58 -8.34
CA LYS A 74 -9.13 5.63 -9.01
C LYS A 74 -8.49 7.00 -8.79
N GLU A 75 -8.00 7.24 -7.59
CA GLU A 75 -7.35 8.48 -7.16
C GLU A 75 -5.82 8.37 -7.18
N SER A 76 -5.15 9.51 -7.07
CA SER A 76 -3.70 9.57 -6.93
C SER A 76 -3.23 8.94 -5.61
N THR A 77 -2.06 8.27 -5.63
CA THR A 77 -1.43 7.76 -4.42
C THR A 77 -1.10 8.85 -3.40
N ARG A 78 -1.02 10.12 -3.81
CA ARG A 78 -0.88 11.27 -2.89
C ARG A 78 -2.04 11.44 -1.93
N ASN A 79 -3.23 10.99 -2.32
CA ASN A 79 -4.44 11.10 -1.50
C ASN A 79 -4.51 10.02 -0.41
N LEU A 80 -3.60 9.04 -0.44
CA LEU A 80 -3.52 8.05 0.63
C LEU A 80 -3.03 8.71 1.94
N PRO A 81 -3.55 8.30 3.10
CA PRO A 81 -3.04 8.76 4.39
C PRO A 81 -1.54 8.51 4.56
N GLN A 82 -0.88 9.29 5.42
CA GLN A 82 0.50 9.07 5.80
C GLN A 82 0.61 7.83 6.72
N ASP A 83 1.83 7.33 6.92
CA ASP A 83 2.17 6.26 7.86
C ASP A 83 1.33 4.97 7.68
N LEU A 84 1.16 4.58 6.42
CA LEU A 84 0.48 3.35 6.06
C LEU A 84 1.43 2.14 6.05
N PHE A 85 0.84 1.00 6.33
CA PHE A 85 1.45 -0.32 6.11
C PHE A 85 0.60 -1.12 5.15
N ALA A 86 1.27 -1.82 4.25
CA ALA A 86 0.67 -2.90 3.49
C ALA A 86 0.88 -4.20 4.26
N ARG A 87 -0.22 -4.82 4.68
CA ARG A 87 -0.20 -6.16 5.27
C ARG A 87 -0.55 -7.14 4.17
N TRP A 88 0.39 -7.99 3.82
CA TRP A 88 0.19 -9.02 2.82
C TRP A 88 0.29 -10.40 3.43
N GLN A 89 -0.82 -11.12 3.40
CA GLN A 89 -0.92 -12.52 3.80
C GLN A 89 -0.98 -13.38 2.55
N VAL A 90 -0.15 -14.41 2.47
CA VAL A 90 -0.03 -15.26 1.29
C VAL A 90 0.13 -16.72 1.67
N ILE A 91 -0.60 -17.59 0.98
CA ILE A 91 -0.43 -19.03 1.03
C ILE A 91 0.33 -19.43 -0.23
N SER A 92 1.53 -20.00 -0.05
CA SER A 92 2.38 -20.48 -1.14
C SER A 92 2.13 -21.96 -1.41
N PRO A 93 2.52 -22.46 -2.60
CA PRO A 93 2.44 -23.91 -2.86
C PRO A 93 3.30 -24.78 -1.94
N LYS A 94 4.25 -24.16 -1.22
CA LYS A 94 5.18 -24.86 -0.32
C LYS A 94 4.66 -25.02 1.11
N SER A 95 3.67 -24.24 1.50
CA SER A 95 3.11 -24.28 2.85
C SER A 95 1.63 -23.94 2.83
N PRO A 96 0.77 -24.75 3.48
CA PRO A 96 -0.66 -24.48 3.61
C PRO A 96 -0.94 -23.32 4.57
N ASP A 97 0.00 -22.99 5.44
CA ASP A 97 -0.14 -21.92 6.41
C ASP A 97 0.12 -20.56 5.75
N PRO A 98 -0.71 -19.54 6.03
CA PRO A 98 -0.49 -18.20 5.52
C PRO A 98 0.75 -17.57 6.18
N VAL A 99 1.61 -17.02 5.36
CA VAL A 99 2.73 -16.16 5.81
C VAL A 99 2.31 -14.72 5.70
N GLU A 100 2.57 -13.94 6.75
CA GLU A 100 2.25 -12.53 6.80
C GLU A 100 3.50 -11.66 6.65
N HIS A 101 3.39 -10.65 5.79
CA HIS A 101 4.41 -9.62 5.61
C HIS A 101 3.80 -8.24 5.86
N ARG A 102 4.46 -7.45 6.69
CA ARG A 102 4.09 -6.06 6.95
C ARG A 102 5.13 -5.14 6.32
N ILE A 103 4.70 -4.37 5.33
CA ILE A 103 5.56 -3.56 4.47
C ILE A 103 5.19 -2.10 4.64
N ALA A 104 6.14 -1.25 5.00
CA ALA A 104 5.89 0.19 5.09
C ALA A 104 5.59 0.79 3.72
N VAL A 105 4.56 1.63 3.65
CA VAL A 105 4.24 2.41 2.45
C VAL A 105 4.98 3.74 2.53
N PRO A 106 5.85 4.07 1.57
CA PRO A 106 6.60 5.33 1.60
C PRO A 106 5.68 6.55 1.72
N ASN A 107 6.09 7.55 2.48
CA ASN A 107 5.37 8.81 2.63
C ASN A 107 5.65 9.78 1.48
N ASP A 108 6.80 9.64 0.81
CA ASP A 108 7.12 10.37 -0.42
C ASP A 108 6.36 9.74 -1.59
N ARG A 109 5.23 10.36 -1.94
CA ARG A 109 4.27 9.79 -2.89
C ARG A 109 4.16 10.64 -4.15
N THR A 110 4.07 9.94 -5.28
CA THR A 110 3.93 10.56 -6.60
C THR A 110 2.46 10.89 -6.92
N ARG A 111 2.25 11.60 -8.03
CA ARG A 111 0.90 11.85 -8.58
C ARG A 111 0.29 10.63 -9.27
N GLY A 112 1.05 9.53 -9.37
CA GLY A 112 0.58 8.32 -10.01
C GLY A 112 -0.57 7.66 -9.27
N LYS A 113 -1.14 6.66 -9.90
CA LYS A 113 -2.29 5.90 -9.39
C LYS A 113 -1.96 4.45 -9.10
N ASP A 114 -0.75 4.00 -9.45
CA ASP A 114 -0.36 2.61 -9.34
C ASP A 114 0.48 2.39 -8.09
N LEU A 115 -0.03 1.52 -7.23
CA LEU A 115 0.63 1.01 -6.04
C LEU A 115 1.11 -0.41 -6.31
N PHE A 116 2.40 -0.63 -6.15
CA PHE A 116 3.08 -1.93 -6.27
C PHE A 116 3.47 -2.39 -4.87
N VAL A 117 2.90 -3.50 -4.41
CA VAL A 117 3.30 -4.13 -3.15
C VAL A 117 3.97 -5.45 -3.50
N GLY A 118 5.24 -5.60 -3.16
CA GLY A 118 6.08 -6.72 -3.58
C GLY A 118 6.61 -7.57 -2.43
N LEU A 119 6.49 -8.89 -2.55
CA LEU A 119 7.31 -9.86 -1.85
C LEU A 119 8.54 -10.12 -2.70
N THR A 120 9.70 -9.64 -2.25
CA THR A 120 10.91 -9.55 -3.07
C THR A 120 12.05 -10.38 -2.49
N GLY A 121 13.00 -10.75 -3.35
CA GLY A 121 14.17 -11.52 -2.94
C GLY A 121 13.81 -12.85 -2.27
N ALA A 122 14.33 -13.08 -1.08
CA ALA A 122 14.11 -14.32 -0.33
C ALA A 122 12.65 -14.58 0.10
N ASP A 123 11.82 -13.51 0.15
CA ASP A 123 10.42 -13.66 0.54
C ASP A 123 9.56 -14.25 -0.60
N TRP A 124 10.00 -14.14 -1.86
CA TRP A 124 9.43 -14.84 -3.01
C TRP A 124 10.50 -15.13 -4.06
N PRO A 125 11.30 -16.18 -3.87
CA PRO A 125 12.49 -16.44 -4.71
C PRO A 125 12.17 -17.11 -6.06
N ASP A 126 11.01 -17.76 -6.20
CA ASP A 126 10.67 -18.53 -7.38
C ASP A 126 9.77 -17.76 -8.35
N PRO A 127 10.28 -17.36 -9.54
CA PRO A 127 9.48 -16.60 -10.52
C PRO A 127 8.33 -17.39 -11.14
N LYS A 128 8.36 -18.72 -11.04
CA LYS A 128 7.32 -19.61 -11.58
C LYS A 128 6.24 -19.92 -10.55
N ALA A 129 6.52 -19.76 -9.26
CA ALA A 129 5.53 -19.98 -8.21
C ALA A 129 4.36 -19.00 -8.33
N ARG A 130 3.16 -19.52 -8.08
CA ARG A 130 1.95 -18.71 -7.97
C ARG A 130 1.36 -18.88 -6.58
N PRO A 131 0.87 -17.83 -5.95
CA PRO A 131 0.19 -17.97 -4.66
C PRO A 131 -1.08 -18.81 -4.82
N VAL A 132 -1.33 -19.69 -3.85
CA VAL A 132 -2.57 -20.45 -3.78
C VAL A 132 -3.71 -19.54 -3.38
N ALA A 133 -3.50 -18.73 -2.35
CA ALA A 133 -4.42 -17.70 -1.89
C ALA A 133 -3.62 -16.51 -1.34
N TRP A 134 -4.25 -15.33 -1.35
CA TRP A 134 -3.62 -14.13 -0.83
C TRP A 134 -4.66 -13.12 -0.37
N LYS A 135 -4.25 -12.28 0.58
CA LYS A 135 -4.99 -11.11 1.04
C LYS A 135 -4.02 -9.95 1.25
N LEU A 136 -4.35 -8.80 0.68
CA LEU A 136 -3.64 -7.54 0.85
C LEU A 136 -4.56 -6.54 1.51
N SER A 137 -4.12 -5.94 2.61
CA SER A 137 -4.76 -4.79 3.24
C SER A 137 -3.79 -3.62 3.36
N LEU A 138 -4.32 -2.39 3.27
CA LEU A 138 -3.63 -1.17 3.67
C LEU A 138 -4.17 -0.74 5.03
N GLU A 139 -3.27 -0.56 5.98
CA GLU A 139 -3.59 -0.25 7.38
C GLU A 139 -2.88 1.02 7.80
N THR A 140 -3.57 1.85 8.55
CA THR A 140 -3.00 3.01 9.23
C THR A 140 -2.16 2.57 10.44
N SER A 141 -1.36 3.46 10.99
CA SER A 141 -0.50 3.18 12.16
C SER A 141 -1.28 2.73 13.39
N ASP A 142 -2.54 3.16 13.52
CA ASP A 142 -3.47 2.76 14.59
C ASP A 142 -4.22 1.44 14.29
N GLY A 143 -3.88 0.78 13.16
CA GLY A 143 -4.44 -0.54 12.81
C GLY A 143 -5.76 -0.52 12.06
N LYS A 144 -6.25 0.66 11.66
CA LYS A 144 -7.48 0.76 10.86
C LYS A 144 -7.21 0.32 9.42
N VAL A 145 -7.96 -0.66 8.94
CA VAL A 145 -7.94 -1.09 7.53
C VAL A 145 -8.70 -0.08 6.68
N ILE A 146 -8.03 0.51 5.69
CA ILE A 146 -8.61 1.46 4.74
C ILE A 146 -8.83 0.89 3.35
N PHE A 147 -8.18 -0.23 3.03
CA PHE A 147 -8.31 -0.94 1.76
C PHE A 147 -8.05 -2.43 1.98
N GLU A 148 -8.82 -3.28 1.32
CA GLU A 148 -8.59 -4.72 1.32
C GLU A 148 -8.91 -5.33 -0.05
N ARG A 149 -8.08 -6.26 -0.49
CA ARG A 149 -8.33 -7.16 -1.62
C ARG A 149 -7.79 -8.54 -1.30
N LYS A 150 -8.52 -9.55 -1.77
CA LYS A 150 -8.17 -10.96 -1.56
C LYS A 150 -8.47 -11.77 -2.80
N SER A 151 -7.78 -12.89 -2.92
CA SER A 151 -8.07 -13.88 -3.96
C SER A 151 -9.36 -14.65 -3.61
N PHE A 152 -9.96 -15.23 -4.63
CA PHE A 152 -11.18 -16.02 -4.46
C PHE A 152 -11.02 -17.21 -3.48
N LEU A 153 -9.83 -17.83 -3.46
CA LEU A 153 -9.57 -18.98 -2.59
C LEU A 153 -9.28 -18.60 -1.14
N TRP A 154 -9.07 -17.32 -0.85
CA TRP A 154 -8.81 -16.87 0.52
C TRP A 154 -9.99 -17.12 1.48
N GLU A 155 -11.21 -17.13 0.99
CA GLU A 155 -12.43 -17.29 1.79
C GLU A 155 -12.93 -18.74 1.88
N ARG A 156 -12.30 -19.65 1.17
CA ARG A 156 -12.73 -21.05 1.20
C ARG A 156 -11.94 -21.79 2.27
N PRO A 157 -12.62 -22.44 3.25
CA PRO A 157 -11.99 -23.30 4.21
C PRO A 157 -11.39 -24.53 3.53
#